data_62061b8030956099a6a63448e8654f1f
#
_entry.id   62061b8030956099a6a63448e8654f1f
#
_cell.length_a   1.000
_cell.length_b   1.000
_cell.length_c   1.000
_cell.angle_alpha   90.00
_cell.angle_beta   90.00
_cell.angle_gamma   90.00
#
_symmetry.space_group_name_H-M   'P 1'
#
loop_
_entity.id
_entity.type
_entity.pdbx_description
1 polymer ?
#
loop_
_entity_poly.entity_id
_entity_poly.type
_entity_poly.pdbx_seq_one_letter_code
_entity_poly.pdbx_strand_id
1 'polypeptide(L)'
;PGHADLVGMQKYDLDDARPILERASARETASRVALGAVARSFLEQSVGITILSHVLSIGKARVSDDYELPDAKDMARIDKDPVRCADEATSAAMIKEIEAAHADGDTLGGVVEVLAFNMPPGLGSHVHWDRRLDARLAGALMGIQAIKGVEVGDGFETATRRGSVAHDEIEKNKQGKIVRRTDRAGGTEGGMSNGEVLRVRAAMKPISTVPKALDTIDVATGESAKAINQRSDVCAVPAAGVVAEAMVALVLAEAVLEKFGGDSVTETRRNFTSYMQNLNFS
;
A
#
# COMPACT_ATOMS: atom_id res chain seq x y z
N PRO A 1 22.35 -4.81 -9.47
CA PRO A 1 22.88 -5.96 -8.76
C PRO A 1 22.99 -5.69 -7.25
N GLY A 2 22.47 -6.60 -6.44
CA GLY A 2 22.33 -6.44 -5.02
C GLY A 2 21.21 -5.49 -4.59
N HIS A 3 21.03 -5.30 -3.27
CA HIS A 3 19.99 -4.44 -2.71
C HIS A 3 20.49 -3.00 -2.54
N ALA A 4 21.14 -2.73 -1.38
CA ALA A 4 21.69 -1.43 -1.04
C ALA A 4 23.22 -1.52 -0.83
N ASP A 5 23.85 -2.58 -1.30
CA ASP A 5 25.17 -3.04 -0.94
C ASP A 5 26.22 -1.97 -1.19
N LEU A 6 26.41 -1.56 -2.43
CA LEU A 6 27.43 -0.58 -2.80
C LEU A 6 27.21 0.78 -2.10
N VAL A 7 25.99 1.33 -2.20
CA VAL A 7 25.71 2.65 -1.61
C VAL A 7 25.78 2.63 -0.08
N GLY A 8 25.43 1.50 0.53
CA GLY A 8 25.55 1.32 1.98
C GLY A 8 27.01 1.24 2.43
N MET A 9 27.84 0.47 1.74
CA MET A 9 29.29 0.40 1.98
C MET A 9 29.93 1.79 1.87
N GLN A 10 29.61 2.54 0.81
CA GLN A 10 30.09 3.91 0.62
C GLN A 10 29.63 4.86 1.73
N LYS A 11 28.36 4.74 2.17
CA LYS A 11 27.80 5.63 3.21
C LYS A 11 28.44 5.42 4.58
N TYR A 12 28.72 4.16 4.93
CA TYR A 12 29.18 3.78 6.27
C TYR A 12 30.66 3.42 6.31
N ASP A 13 31.39 3.60 5.20
CA ASP A 13 32.83 3.29 5.09
C ASP A 13 33.14 1.84 5.47
N LEU A 14 32.42 0.90 4.84
CA LEU A 14 32.53 -0.53 5.09
C LEU A 14 33.18 -1.23 3.89
N ASP A 15 33.98 -2.25 4.19
CA ASP A 15 34.61 -3.16 3.22
C ASP A 15 33.79 -4.44 2.98
N ASP A 16 32.73 -4.67 3.77
CA ASP A 16 31.82 -5.80 3.68
C ASP A 16 30.37 -5.32 3.50
N ALA A 17 29.68 -5.86 2.49
CA ALA A 17 28.28 -5.56 2.20
C ALA A 17 27.31 -6.22 3.20
N ARG A 18 27.72 -7.24 3.95
CA ARG A 18 26.83 -8.05 4.78
C ARG A 18 26.05 -7.28 5.83
N PRO A 19 26.62 -6.34 6.60
CA PRO A 19 25.85 -5.53 7.54
C PRO A 19 24.75 -4.72 6.87
N ILE A 20 25.01 -4.22 5.65
CA ILE A 20 24.02 -3.48 4.85
C ILE A 20 22.90 -4.40 4.39
N LEU A 21 23.24 -5.55 3.82
CA LEU A 21 22.31 -6.54 3.29
C LEU A 21 21.34 -7.03 4.39
N GLU A 22 21.89 -7.41 5.55
CA GLU A 22 21.09 -7.91 6.68
C GLU A 22 20.08 -6.86 7.17
N ARG A 23 20.48 -5.59 7.25
CA ARG A 23 19.60 -4.53 7.74
C ARG A 23 18.62 -4.03 6.66
N ALA A 24 19.00 -4.03 5.38
CA ALA A 24 18.13 -3.66 4.26
C ALA A 24 17.10 -4.74 3.90
N SER A 25 17.22 -5.93 4.47
CA SER A 25 16.36 -7.07 4.20
C SER A 25 14.89 -6.78 4.52
N ALA A 26 13.99 -7.22 3.66
CA ALA A 26 12.55 -7.15 3.87
C ALA A 26 12.04 -8.02 5.04
N ARG A 27 12.89 -8.81 5.70
CA ARG A 27 12.53 -9.61 6.89
C ARG A 27 11.97 -8.77 8.02
N GLU A 28 12.39 -7.51 8.16
CA GLU A 28 11.88 -6.61 9.18
C GLU A 28 10.37 -6.27 9.00
N THR A 29 9.82 -6.46 7.81
CA THR A 29 8.39 -6.22 7.55
C THR A 29 7.49 -7.15 8.35
N ALA A 30 7.97 -8.31 8.79
CA ALA A 30 7.23 -9.18 9.71
C ALA A 30 6.85 -8.45 11.01
N SER A 31 7.75 -7.63 11.55
CA SER A 31 7.46 -6.80 12.73
C SER A 31 6.43 -5.71 12.43
N ARG A 32 6.47 -5.11 11.22
CA ARG A 32 5.46 -4.13 10.79
C ARG A 32 4.08 -4.77 10.68
N VAL A 33 3.99 -5.98 10.13
CA VAL A 33 2.73 -6.74 10.04
C VAL A 33 2.17 -7.06 11.42
N ALA A 34 3.01 -7.49 12.36
CA ALA A 34 2.60 -7.74 13.75
C ALA A 34 2.04 -6.48 14.43
N LEU A 35 2.72 -5.34 14.29
CA LEU A 35 2.24 -4.05 14.80
C LEU A 35 0.95 -3.60 14.08
N GLY A 36 0.89 -3.77 12.76
CA GLY A 36 -0.27 -3.47 11.96
C GLY A 36 -1.51 -4.29 12.34
N ALA A 37 -1.33 -5.54 12.78
CA ALA A 37 -2.44 -6.36 13.28
C ALA A 37 -3.08 -5.75 14.55
N VAL A 38 -2.28 -5.20 15.45
CA VAL A 38 -2.78 -4.48 16.64
C VAL A 38 -3.52 -3.22 16.21
N ALA A 39 -2.94 -2.44 15.29
CA ALA A 39 -3.57 -1.22 14.76
C ALA A 39 -4.92 -1.51 14.06
N ARG A 40 -4.99 -2.57 13.23
CA ARG A 40 -6.24 -3.01 12.58
C ARG A 40 -7.31 -3.38 13.62
N SER A 41 -6.95 -4.16 14.63
CA SER A 41 -7.87 -4.53 15.71
C SER A 41 -8.38 -3.31 16.49
N PHE A 42 -7.51 -2.33 16.75
CA PHE A 42 -7.90 -1.06 17.35
C PHE A 42 -8.89 -0.29 16.47
N LEU A 43 -8.59 -0.13 15.18
CA LEU A 43 -9.44 0.58 14.21
C LEU A 43 -10.83 -0.05 14.10
N GLU A 44 -10.88 -1.38 13.96
CA GLU A 44 -12.13 -2.12 13.88
C GLU A 44 -12.98 -1.96 15.15
N GLN A 45 -12.35 -2.12 16.32
CA GLN A 45 -13.05 -2.04 17.59
C GLN A 45 -13.46 -0.61 17.97
N SER A 46 -12.68 0.41 17.63
CA SER A 46 -12.93 1.80 18.06
C SER A 46 -13.84 2.56 17.10
N VAL A 47 -13.62 2.45 15.80
CA VAL A 47 -14.28 3.27 14.76
C VAL A 47 -14.90 2.46 13.61
N GLY A 48 -14.73 1.13 13.59
CA GLY A 48 -15.32 0.24 12.58
C GLY A 48 -14.61 0.26 11.23
N ILE A 49 -13.40 0.82 11.12
CA ILE A 49 -12.63 0.80 9.88
C ILE A 49 -12.13 -0.61 9.60
N THR A 50 -12.38 -1.10 8.38
CA THR A 50 -11.90 -2.37 7.86
C THR A 50 -10.91 -2.11 6.73
N ILE A 51 -9.78 -2.83 6.70
CA ILE A 51 -8.71 -2.67 5.70
C ILE A 51 -8.53 -3.96 4.92
N LEU A 52 -8.43 -3.84 3.61
CA LEU A 52 -8.25 -4.93 2.65
C LEU A 52 -7.17 -4.53 1.65
N SER A 53 -6.30 -5.45 1.24
CA SER A 53 -5.47 -5.28 0.05
C SER A 53 -5.74 -6.36 -0.99
N HIS A 54 -5.54 -5.99 -2.25
CA HIS A 54 -5.53 -6.92 -3.36
C HIS A 54 -4.47 -6.54 -4.39
N VAL A 55 -4.11 -7.48 -5.26
CA VAL A 55 -3.09 -7.29 -6.29
C VAL A 55 -3.75 -6.86 -7.59
N LEU A 56 -3.29 -5.73 -8.14
CA LEU A 56 -3.76 -5.19 -9.42
C LEU A 56 -2.95 -5.71 -10.60
N SER A 57 -1.64 -5.95 -10.40
CA SER A 57 -0.79 -6.48 -11.47
C SER A 57 0.42 -7.25 -10.94
N ILE A 58 0.87 -8.24 -11.70
CA ILE A 58 2.16 -8.91 -11.56
C ILE A 58 2.76 -9.03 -12.97
N GLY A 59 3.96 -8.49 -13.17
CA GLY A 59 4.57 -8.42 -14.49
C GLY A 59 3.66 -7.71 -15.48
N LYS A 60 3.28 -8.38 -16.56
CA LYS A 60 2.38 -7.86 -17.61
C LYS A 60 0.90 -8.19 -17.36
N ALA A 61 0.62 -9.16 -16.49
CA ALA A 61 -0.74 -9.51 -16.12
C ALA A 61 -1.33 -8.47 -15.18
N ARG A 62 -2.47 -7.88 -15.56
CA ARG A 62 -3.13 -6.82 -14.78
C ARG A 62 -4.65 -6.90 -14.89
N VAL A 63 -5.35 -6.41 -13.89
CA VAL A 63 -6.80 -6.19 -13.96
C VAL A 63 -7.12 -5.15 -15.03
N SER A 64 -8.36 -5.16 -15.55
CA SER A 64 -8.83 -4.13 -16.48
C SER A 64 -8.90 -2.77 -15.80
N ASP A 65 -8.87 -1.69 -16.57
CA ASP A 65 -8.91 -0.33 -16.01
C ASP A 65 -10.28 0.00 -15.38
N ASP A 66 -11.33 -0.72 -15.77
CA ASP A 66 -12.71 -0.62 -15.29
C ASP A 66 -13.08 -1.76 -14.31
N TYR A 67 -12.08 -2.39 -13.65
CA TYR A 67 -12.36 -3.45 -12.68
C TYR A 67 -13.27 -2.96 -11.54
N GLU A 68 -14.13 -3.83 -11.08
CA GLU A 68 -14.98 -3.55 -9.92
C GLU A 68 -14.16 -3.62 -8.63
N LEU A 69 -14.23 -2.57 -7.81
CA LEU A 69 -13.57 -2.54 -6.51
C LEU A 69 -14.13 -3.64 -5.61
N PRO A 70 -13.27 -4.46 -4.98
CA PRO A 70 -13.73 -5.45 -4.02
C PRO A 70 -14.36 -4.77 -2.79
N ASP A 71 -15.34 -5.46 -2.20
CA ASP A 71 -15.99 -5.08 -0.94
C ASP A 71 -15.24 -5.70 0.25
N ALA A 72 -15.43 -5.15 1.45
CA ALA A 72 -14.87 -5.68 2.69
C ALA A 72 -15.19 -7.18 2.93
N LYS A 73 -16.34 -7.67 2.45
CA LYS A 73 -16.73 -9.09 2.52
C LYS A 73 -15.93 -10.01 1.59
N ASP A 74 -15.24 -9.47 0.59
CA ASP A 74 -14.37 -10.23 -0.31
C ASP A 74 -13.04 -10.62 0.33
N MET A 75 -12.70 -10.08 1.49
CA MET A 75 -11.42 -10.31 2.18
C MET A 75 -11.08 -11.80 2.30
N ALA A 76 -12.01 -12.62 2.77
CA ALA A 76 -11.76 -14.06 2.96
C ALA A 76 -11.53 -14.80 1.63
N ARG A 77 -12.09 -14.33 0.52
CA ARG A 77 -11.87 -14.86 -0.83
C ARG A 77 -10.50 -14.46 -1.35
N ILE A 78 -10.16 -13.18 -1.21
CA ILE A 78 -8.86 -12.63 -1.64
C ILE A 78 -7.72 -13.25 -0.85
N ASP A 79 -7.87 -13.44 0.47
CA ASP A 79 -6.86 -14.08 1.32
C ASP A 79 -6.58 -15.56 0.93
N LYS A 80 -7.53 -16.22 0.29
CA LYS A 80 -7.36 -17.61 -0.21
C LYS A 80 -6.77 -17.67 -1.60
N ASP A 81 -6.81 -16.58 -2.36
CA ASP A 81 -6.24 -16.52 -3.71
C ASP A 81 -4.71 -16.55 -3.64
N PRO A 82 -4.04 -17.39 -4.44
CA PRO A 82 -2.57 -17.55 -4.39
C PRO A 82 -1.77 -16.27 -4.61
N VAL A 83 -2.32 -15.33 -5.37
CA VAL A 83 -1.70 -14.03 -5.68
C VAL A 83 -2.47 -12.84 -5.10
N ARG A 84 -3.52 -13.11 -4.28
CA ARG A 84 -4.38 -12.08 -3.67
C ARG A 84 -5.05 -11.16 -4.69
N CYS A 85 -5.41 -11.67 -5.85
CA CYS A 85 -6.17 -10.93 -6.87
C CYS A 85 -7.68 -11.08 -6.65
N ALA A 86 -8.43 -9.99 -6.75
CA ALA A 86 -9.89 -10.02 -6.61
C ALA A 86 -10.59 -10.62 -7.85
N ASP A 87 -9.94 -10.63 -9.01
CA ASP A 87 -10.44 -11.19 -10.26
C ASP A 87 -9.79 -12.53 -10.58
N GLU A 88 -10.58 -13.60 -10.69
CA GLU A 88 -10.09 -14.98 -10.88
C GLU A 88 -9.36 -15.17 -12.22
N ALA A 89 -9.83 -14.53 -13.29
CA ALA A 89 -9.19 -14.68 -14.61
C ALA A 89 -7.82 -14.01 -14.61
N THR A 90 -7.72 -12.84 -14.00
CA THR A 90 -6.46 -12.12 -13.83
C THR A 90 -5.52 -12.84 -12.86
N SER A 91 -6.03 -13.43 -11.77
CA SER A 91 -5.25 -14.28 -10.86
C SER A 91 -4.56 -15.42 -11.64
N ALA A 92 -5.31 -16.15 -12.46
CA ALA A 92 -4.75 -17.22 -13.30
C ALA A 92 -3.69 -16.70 -14.29
N ALA A 93 -3.87 -15.51 -14.85
CA ALA A 93 -2.87 -14.89 -15.72
C ALA A 93 -1.60 -14.47 -14.97
N MET A 94 -1.74 -13.93 -13.74
CA MET A 94 -0.61 -13.59 -12.87
C MET A 94 0.20 -14.81 -12.46
N ILE A 95 -0.45 -15.93 -12.17
CA ILE A 95 0.22 -17.20 -11.83
C ILE A 95 1.06 -17.67 -13.03
N LYS A 96 0.50 -17.65 -14.24
CA LYS A 96 1.25 -18.01 -15.46
C LYS A 96 2.45 -17.11 -15.70
N GLU A 97 2.32 -15.82 -15.43
CA GLU A 97 3.43 -14.86 -15.54
C GLU A 97 4.55 -15.18 -14.56
N ILE A 98 4.20 -15.57 -13.31
CA ILE A 98 5.18 -16.00 -12.29
C ILE A 98 5.87 -17.30 -12.72
N GLU A 99 5.13 -18.27 -13.24
CA GLU A 99 5.69 -19.56 -13.72
C GLU A 99 6.66 -19.35 -14.90
N ALA A 100 6.31 -18.47 -15.84
CA ALA A 100 7.17 -18.10 -16.96
C ALA A 100 8.45 -17.41 -16.49
N ALA A 101 8.35 -16.42 -15.60
CA ALA A 101 9.52 -15.74 -15.04
C ALA A 101 10.42 -16.70 -14.25
N HIS A 102 9.85 -17.65 -13.51
CA HIS A 102 10.60 -18.69 -12.82
C HIS A 102 11.39 -19.56 -13.79
N ALA A 103 10.76 -19.99 -14.88
CA ALA A 103 11.42 -20.80 -15.93
C ALA A 103 12.56 -20.05 -16.61
N ASP A 104 12.41 -18.73 -16.78
CA ASP A 104 13.42 -17.85 -17.38
C ASP A 104 14.54 -17.45 -16.41
N GLY A 105 14.46 -17.81 -15.13
CA GLY A 105 15.40 -17.39 -14.10
C GLY A 105 15.33 -15.89 -13.79
N ASP A 106 14.14 -15.30 -13.83
CA ASP A 106 13.91 -13.87 -13.64
C ASP A 106 12.99 -13.57 -12.44
N THR A 107 12.75 -12.30 -12.13
CA THR A 107 11.89 -11.83 -11.03
C THR A 107 10.88 -10.82 -11.53
N LEU A 108 9.74 -10.73 -10.82
CA LEU A 108 8.62 -9.86 -11.18
C LEU A 108 8.31 -8.86 -10.08
N GLY A 109 7.93 -7.67 -10.51
CA GLY A 109 7.24 -6.66 -9.70
C GLY A 109 5.76 -6.62 -10.02
N GLY A 110 5.07 -5.64 -9.44
CA GLY A 110 3.65 -5.43 -9.68
C GLY A 110 3.08 -4.31 -8.82
N VAL A 111 1.77 -4.22 -8.78
CA VAL A 111 1.03 -3.18 -8.07
C VAL A 111 0.03 -3.81 -7.12
N VAL A 112 0.04 -3.33 -5.89
CA VAL A 112 -0.97 -3.64 -4.87
C VAL A 112 -1.84 -2.41 -4.63
N GLU A 113 -3.10 -2.64 -4.31
CA GLU A 113 -4.03 -1.62 -3.84
C GLU A 113 -4.51 -1.96 -2.43
N VAL A 114 -4.59 -0.95 -1.58
CA VAL A 114 -5.16 -1.05 -0.22
C VAL A 114 -6.41 -0.20 -0.17
N LEU A 115 -7.47 -0.80 0.31
CA LEU A 115 -8.77 -0.18 0.52
C LEU A 115 -9.06 -0.10 2.02
N ALA A 116 -9.54 1.06 2.51
CA ALA A 116 -10.07 1.17 3.85
C ALA A 116 -11.53 1.63 3.79
N PHE A 117 -12.40 0.83 4.39
CA PHE A 117 -13.85 1.02 4.40
C PHE A 117 -14.31 1.66 5.71
N ASN A 118 -15.50 2.27 5.69
CA ASN A 118 -16.11 2.93 6.83
C ASN A 118 -15.28 4.08 7.40
N MET A 119 -14.57 4.77 6.52
CA MET A 119 -13.77 5.92 6.89
C MET A 119 -14.64 7.07 7.39
N PRO A 120 -14.39 7.62 8.60
CA PRO A 120 -15.05 8.87 8.99
C PRO A 120 -14.47 10.04 8.19
N PRO A 121 -15.24 11.08 7.91
CA PRO A 121 -14.68 12.32 7.38
C PRO A 121 -13.80 13.01 8.42
N GLY A 122 -12.71 13.64 7.97
CA GLY A 122 -11.89 14.54 8.78
C GLY A 122 -10.73 13.90 9.54
N LEU A 123 -10.26 12.70 9.19
CA LEU A 123 -8.93 12.21 9.61
C LEU A 123 -7.84 12.93 8.82
N GLY A 124 -6.75 13.30 9.45
CA GLY A 124 -5.70 14.12 8.86
C GLY A 124 -5.98 15.61 8.94
N SER A 125 -5.21 16.43 8.23
CA SER A 125 -5.32 17.89 8.31
C SER A 125 -4.90 18.56 7.00
N HIS A 126 -5.55 19.67 6.66
CA HIS A 126 -5.16 20.55 5.55
C HIS A 126 -4.17 21.65 5.96
N VAL A 127 -3.94 21.83 7.26
CA VAL A 127 -3.22 22.99 7.81
C VAL A 127 -1.74 22.97 7.47
N HIS A 128 -1.08 21.81 7.60
CA HIS A 128 0.34 21.61 7.31
C HIS A 128 0.54 20.38 6.43
N TRP A 129 1.54 20.43 5.53
CA TRP A 129 1.82 19.39 4.55
C TRP A 129 2.15 18.02 5.19
N ASP A 130 2.84 18.01 6.33
CA ASP A 130 3.26 16.82 7.08
C ASP A 130 2.11 16.18 7.91
N ARG A 131 0.98 16.88 8.06
CA ARG A 131 -0.22 16.40 8.73
C ARG A 131 -1.29 15.89 7.77
N ARG A 132 -1.08 16.04 6.48
CA ARG A 132 -1.99 15.53 5.45
C ARG A 132 -2.02 14.01 5.48
N LEU A 133 -3.22 13.42 5.47
CA LEU A 133 -3.40 11.96 5.51
C LEU A 133 -2.79 11.29 4.28
N ASP A 134 -3.03 11.85 3.09
CA ASP A 134 -2.48 11.37 1.82
C ASP A 134 -0.93 11.37 1.82
N ALA A 135 -0.30 12.43 2.33
CA ALA A 135 1.15 12.53 2.44
C ALA A 135 1.74 11.48 3.41
N ARG A 136 1.08 11.28 4.56
CA ARG A 136 1.50 10.28 5.57
C ARG A 136 1.36 8.85 5.03
N LEU A 137 0.26 8.54 4.34
CA LEU A 137 0.03 7.26 3.68
C LEU A 137 1.07 7.00 2.60
N ALA A 138 1.33 8.00 1.73
CA ALA A 138 2.33 7.89 0.68
C ALA A 138 3.73 7.64 1.25
N GLY A 139 4.13 8.37 2.30
CA GLY A 139 5.40 8.19 2.98
C GLY A 139 5.55 6.82 3.63
N ALA A 140 4.50 6.33 4.29
CA ALA A 140 4.49 5.02 4.94
C ALA A 140 4.61 3.88 3.92
N LEU A 141 3.88 3.95 2.79
CA LEU A 141 3.96 2.96 1.71
C LEU A 141 5.29 3.03 0.96
N MET A 142 5.80 4.24 0.66
CA MET A 142 7.11 4.41 0.02
C MET A 142 8.26 3.88 0.90
N GLY A 143 8.08 3.84 2.22
CA GLY A 143 9.01 3.26 3.18
C GLY A 143 9.03 1.72 3.22
N ILE A 144 8.22 1.02 2.42
CA ILE A 144 8.28 -0.44 2.26
C ILE A 144 9.39 -0.77 1.26
N GLN A 145 10.16 -1.82 1.54
CA GLN A 145 11.24 -2.26 0.64
C GLN A 145 10.70 -2.52 -0.77
N ALA A 146 11.50 -2.16 -1.76
CA ALA A 146 11.23 -2.30 -3.21
C ALA A 146 10.04 -1.46 -3.75
N ILE A 147 9.33 -0.70 -2.95
CA ILE A 147 8.31 0.22 -3.47
C ILE A 147 8.99 1.39 -4.19
N LYS A 148 8.50 1.73 -5.38
CA LYS A 148 9.04 2.75 -6.28
C LYS A 148 8.01 3.79 -6.72
N GLY A 149 6.73 3.56 -6.42
CA GLY A 149 5.66 4.49 -6.71
C GLY A 149 4.49 4.30 -5.74
N VAL A 150 3.81 5.38 -5.42
CA VAL A 150 2.58 5.39 -4.62
C VAL A 150 1.58 6.30 -5.29
N GLU A 151 0.32 5.88 -5.34
CA GLU A 151 -0.80 6.67 -5.84
C GLU A 151 -1.91 6.70 -4.80
N VAL A 152 -2.64 7.82 -4.77
CA VAL A 152 -3.88 7.98 -4.00
C VAL A 152 -5.02 8.15 -4.97
N GLY A 153 -6.06 7.34 -4.86
CA GLY A 153 -7.16 7.32 -5.81
C GLY A 153 -6.68 6.93 -7.21
N ASP A 154 -7.11 7.72 -8.21
CA ASP A 154 -6.71 7.50 -9.61
C ASP A 154 -5.29 8.02 -9.92
N GLY A 155 -4.60 8.62 -8.96
CA GLY A 155 -3.18 8.96 -9.04
C GLY A 155 -2.77 9.66 -10.33
N PHE A 156 -1.85 9.09 -11.09
CA PHE A 156 -1.35 9.65 -12.35
C PHE A 156 -2.43 9.74 -13.44
N GLU A 157 -3.44 8.85 -13.44
CA GLU A 157 -4.54 8.92 -14.40
C GLU A 157 -5.34 10.21 -14.26
N THR A 158 -5.49 10.74 -13.03
CA THR A 158 -6.16 12.04 -12.80
C THR A 158 -5.49 13.18 -13.55
N ALA A 159 -4.15 13.14 -13.72
CA ALA A 159 -3.40 14.18 -14.42
C ALA A 159 -3.68 14.23 -15.93
N THR A 160 -4.23 13.18 -16.53
CA THR A 160 -4.60 13.11 -17.94
C THR A 160 -5.98 13.71 -18.20
N ARG A 161 -6.81 13.88 -17.16
CA ARG A 161 -8.21 14.33 -17.26
C ARG A 161 -8.33 15.85 -17.25
N ARG A 162 -9.37 16.34 -17.92
CA ARG A 162 -9.79 17.74 -17.76
C ARG A 162 -10.46 17.92 -16.40
N GLY A 163 -10.31 19.10 -15.77
CA GLY A 163 -10.85 19.37 -14.44
C GLY A 163 -12.35 19.08 -14.27
N SER A 164 -13.16 19.32 -15.30
CA SER A 164 -14.62 19.05 -15.28
C SER A 164 -14.98 17.55 -15.14
N VAL A 165 -14.02 16.64 -15.38
CA VAL A 165 -14.23 15.18 -15.27
C VAL A 165 -13.22 14.50 -14.34
N ALA A 166 -12.32 15.29 -13.73
CA ALA A 166 -11.31 14.77 -12.81
C ALA A 166 -11.79 14.71 -11.35
N HIS A 167 -12.68 15.62 -10.97
CA HIS A 167 -13.15 15.77 -9.60
C HIS A 167 -14.45 15.00 -9.34
N ASP A 168 -14.61 14.57 -8.08
CA ASP A 168 -15.76 13.82 -7.60
C ASP A 168 -16.91 14.79 -7.28
N GLU A 169 -18.01 14.73 -8.04
CA GLU A 169 -19.18 15.54 -7.80
C GLU A 169 -19.89 15.10 -6.52
N ILE A 170 -20.36 16.08 -5.75
CA ILE A 170 -21.06 15.86 -4.48
C ILE A 170 -22.56 15.89 -4.72
N GLU A 171 -23.27 14.88 -4.25
CA GLU A 171 -24.73 14.79 -4.35
C GLU A 171 -25.37 14.23 -3.09
N LYS A 172 -26.68 14.28 -3.01
CA LYS A 172 -27.45 13.55 -2.01
C LYS A 172 -27.99 12.26 -2.60
N ASN A 173 -27.69 11.14 -1.95
CA ASN A 173 -28.28 9.86 -2.33
C ASN A 173 -29.80 9.80 -2.00
N LYS A 174 -30.45 8.69 -2.34
CA LYS A 174 -31.88 8.48 -2.10
C LYS A 174 -32.29 8.52 -0.61
N GLN A 175 -31.35 8.30 0.28
CA GLN A 175 -31.54 8.37 1.73
C GLN A 175 -31.24 9.78 2.31
N GLY A 176 -30.88 10.74 1.44
CA GLY A 176 -30.56 12.13 1.83
C GLY A 176 -29.13 12.33 2.34
N LYS A 177 -28.32 11.27 2.35
CA LYS A 177 -26.91 11.32 2.78
C LYS A 177 -26.06 11.96 1.68
N ILE A 178 -25.11 12.82 2.07
CA ILE A 178 -24.11 13.41 1.18
C ILE A 178 -23.10 12.31 0.80
N VAL A 179 -22.91 12.12 -0.51
CA VAL A 179 -21.98 11.14 -1.10
C VAL A 179 -21.24 11.76 -2.28
N ARG A 180 -20.14 11.15 -2.68
CA ARG A 180 -19.47 11.45 -3.94
C ARG A 180 -20.00 10.51 -5.02
N ARG A 181 -20.18 11.04 -6.23
CA ARG A 181 -20.66 10.26 -7.39
C ARG A 181 -19.61 9.31 -7.91
N THR A 182 -18.34 9.66 -7.73
CA THR A 182 -17.16 8.87 -8.08
C THR A 182 -16.16 8.94 -6.91
N ASP A 183 -15.15 8.08 -6.89
CA ASP A 183 -14.08 8.05 -5.88
C ASP A 183 -12.69 8.17 -6.53
N ARG A 184 -12.53 9.16 -7.40
CA ARG A 184 -11.25 9.42 -8.09
C ARG A 184 -10.20 9.97 -7.17
N ALA A 185 -10.61 10.76 -6.18
CA ALA A 185 -9.73 11.28 -5.13
C ALA A 185 -9.25 10.21 -4.15
N GLY A 186 -9.82 8.99 -4.18
CA GLY A 186 -9.42 7.89 -3.32
C GLY A 186 -9.68 8.12 -1.84
N GLY A 187 -10.81 8.72 -1.50
CA GLY A 187 -11.25 8.91 -0.12
C GLY A 187 -10.58 10.06 0.62
N THR A 188 -9.79 10.90 -0.06
CA THR A 188 -9.12 12.07 0.56
C THR A 188 -9.36 13.36 -0.22
N GLU A 189 -9.62 14.44 0.50
CA GLU A 189 -9.74 15.79 -0.03
C GLU A 189 -8.95 16.77 0.84
N GLY A 190 -8.05 17.55 0.23
CA GLY A 190 -7.24 18.53 0.96
C GLY A 190 -6.36 17.93 2.08
N GLY A 191 -6.02 16.65 2.01
CA GLY A 191 -5.25 15.95 3.05
C GLY A 191 -6.09 15.41 4.21
N MET A 192 -7.41 15.38 4.07
CA MET A 192 -8.33 14.82 5.06
C MET A 192 -9.17 13.70 4.42
N SER A 193 -9.57 12.70 5.21
CA SER A 193 -10.55 11.71 4.77
C SER A 193 -11.91 12.38 4.52
N ASN A 194 -12.63 11.95 3.49
CA ASN A 194 -13.89 12.56 3.06
C ASN A 194 -15.14 11.71 3.35
N GLY A 195 -14.96 10.52 3.95
CA GLY A 195 -16.05 9.60 4.27
C GLY A 195 -16.29 8.51 3.23
N GLU A 196 -15.65 8.58 2.07
CA GLU A 196 -15.68 7.52 1.05
C GLU A 196 -14.59 6.47 1.30
N VAL A 197 -14.50 5.44 0.46
CA VAL A 197 -13.47 4.40 0.56
C VAL A 197 -12.09 5.03 0.35
N LEU A 198 -11.20 4.84 1.32
CA LEU A 198 -9.79 5.22 1.14
C LEU A 198 -9.14 4.22 0.18
N ARG A 199 -8.49 4.72 -0.89
CA ARG A 199 -7.87 3.92 -1.93
C ARG A 199 -6.45 4.40 -2.20
N VAL A 200 -5.45 3.54 -1.90
CA VAL A 200 -4.03 3.82 -2.12
C VAL A 200 -3.35 2.66 -2.82
N ARG A 201 -2.41 2.94 -3.72
CA ARG A 201 -1.68 1.95 -4.51
C ARG A 201 -0.19 2.05 -4.26
N ALA A 202 0.49 0.92 -4.32
CA ALA A 202 1.95 0.85 -4.23
C ALA A 202 2.52 -0.02 -5.35
N ALA A 203 3.46 0.54 -6.10
CA ALA A 203 4.17 -0.15 -7.17
C ALA A 203 5.49 -0.69 -6.67
N MET A 204 5.66 -2.01 -6.72
CA MET A 204 6.84 -2.74 -6.29
C MET A 204 7.70 -3.12 -7.49
N LYS A 205 8.99 -2.77 -7.46
CA LYS A 205 9.96 -3.25 -8.46
C LYS A 205 10.22 -4.74 -8.28
N PRO A 206 10.70 -5.44 -9.34
CA PRO A 206 11.21 -6.82 -9.21
C PRO A 206 12.28 -6.93 -8.12
N ILE A 207 12.39 -8.12 -7.53
CA ILE A 207 13.44 -8.42 -6.54
C ILE A 207 14.80 -8.30 -7.22
N SER A 208 15.74 -7.62 -6.56
CA SER A 208 17.02 -7.22 -7.16
C SER A 208 18.08 -8.33 -7.24
N THR A 209 17.87 -9.44 -6.54
CA THR A 209 18.71 -10.64 -6.66
C THR A 209 18.08 -11.59 -7.67
N VAL A 210 18.58 -11.54 -8.91
CA VAL A 210 18.01 -12.24 -10.06
C VAL A 210 18.87 -13.47 -10.36
N PRO A 211 18.28 -14.69 -10.54
CA PRO A 211 19.04 -15.88 -10.96
C PRO A 211 19.84 -15.65 -12.26
N LYS A 212 19.27 -14.91 -13.21
CA LYS A 212 19.95 -14.44 -14.41
C LYS A 212 20.94 -13.33 -14.03
N ALA A 213 22.20 -13.72 -13.78
CA ALA A 213 23.22 -12.85 -13.21
C ALA A 213 23.43 -11.57 -14.01
N LEU A 214 23.25 -10.42 -13.34
CA LEU A 214 23.50 -9.09 -13.89
C LEU A 214 24.99 -8.73 -13.79
N ASP A 215 25.44 -7.81 -14.64
CA ASP A 215 26.79 -7.27 -14.58
C ASP A 215 26.99 -6.39 -13.35
N THR A 216 28.15 -6.52 -12.72
CA THR A 216 28.57 -5.72 -11.57
C THR A 216 30.09 -5.56 -11.58
N ILE A 217 30.65 -5.06 -10.48
CA ILE A 217 32.09 -4.97 -10.24
C ILE A 217 32.45 -5.71 -8.93
N ASP A 218 33.65 -6.24 -8.88
CA ASP A 218 34.29 -6.61 -7.62
C ASP A 218 34.84 -5.34 -6.97
N VAL A 219 34.36 -4.98 -5.79
CA VAL A 219 34.74 -3.75 -5.11
C VAL A 219 36.16 -3.75 -4.57
N ALA A 220 36.76 -4.93 -4.36
CA ALA A 220 38.13 -5.07 -3.88
C ALA A 220 39.15 -4.88 -4.99
N THR A 221 38.85 -5.34 -6.22
CA THR A 221 39.75 -5.30 -7.37
C THR A 221 39.40 -4.22 -8.37
N GLY A 222 38.14 -3.74 -8.39
CA GLY A 222 37.60 -2.84 -9.40
C GLY A 222 37.28 -3.52 -10.74
N GLU A 223 37.44 -4.83 -10.84
CA GLU A 223 37.22 -5.59 -12.08
C GLU A 223 35.74 -5.89 -12.33
N SER A 224 35.40 -6.10 -13.61
CA SER A 224 34.05 -6.55 -14.00
C SER A 224 33.77 -7.93 -13.41
N ALA A 225 32.56 -8.09 -12.85
CA ALA A 225 32.08 -9.32 -12.23
C ALA A 225 30.62 -9.60 -12.58
N LYS A 226 30.13 -10.76 -12.21
CA LYS A 226 28.70 -11.10 -12.24
C LYS A 226 28.14 -11.08 -10.84
N ALA A 227 26.94 -10.48 -10.68
CA ALA A 227 26.25 -10.42 -9.41
C ALA A 227 25.93 -11.84 -8.90
N ILE A 228 26.17 -12.06 -7.62
CA ILE A 228 25.84 -13.33 -6.98
C ILE A 228 24.33 -13.42 -6.83
N ASN A 229 23.72 -14.50 -7.30
CA ASN A 229 22.35 -14.82 -7.00
C ASN A 229 22.26 -15.31 -5.55
N GLN A 230 21.48 -14.61 -4.74
CA GLN A 230 21.06 -15.10 -3.45
C GLN A 230 19.65 -15.71 -3.59
N ARG A 231 19.34 -16.72 -2.78
CA ARG A 231 18.02 -17.31 -2.74
C ARG A 231 16.97 -16.22 -2.57
N SER A 232 16.08 -16.06 -3.54
CA SER A 232 14.99 -15.10 -3.53
C SER A 232 13.74 -15.72 -4.16
N ASP A 233 12.58 -15.16 -3.81
CA ASP A 233 11.33 -15.50 -4.49
C ASP A 233 11.29 -14.83 -5.87
N VAL A 234 10.51 -15.41 -6.78
CA VAL A 234 10.27 -14.81 -8.11
C VAL A 234 9.46 -13.52 -8.00
N CYS A 235 8.48 -13.51 -7.10
CA CYS A 235 7.56 -12.40 -6.92
C CYS A 235 7.21 -12.23 -5.43
N ALA A 236 7.31 -11.00 -4.91
CA ALA A 236 6.94 -10.66 -3.55
C ALA A 236 5.70 -9.76 -3.46
N VAL A 237 5.02 -9.51 -4.59
CA VAL A 237 3.89 -8.56 -4.67
C VAL A 237 2.72 -8.95 -3.75
N PRO A 238 2.27 -10.23 -3.69
CA PRO A 238 1.18 -10.60 -2.78
C PRO A 238 1.52 -10.34 -1.30
N ALA A 239 2.76 -10.65 -0.89
CA ALA A 239 3.23 -10.35 0.47
C ALA A 239 3.31 -8.84 0.73
N ALA A 240 3.72 -8.04 -0.27
CA ALA A 240 3.74 -6.59 -0.16
C ALA A 240 2.36 -5.99 0.11
N GLY A 241 1.27 -6.61 -0.39
CA GLY A 241 -0.09 -6.22 -0.08
C GLY A 241 -0.38 -6.28 1.42
N VAL A 242 -0.01 -7.38 2.08
CA VAL A 242 -0.18 -7.55 3.54
C VAL A 242 0.65 -6.54 4.34
N VAL A 243 1.87 -6.25 3.89
CA VAL A 243 2.71 -5.21 4.50
C VAL A 243 2.09 -3.83 4.30
N ALA A 244 1.55 -3.55 3.12
CA ALA A 244 0.89 -2.28 2.82
C ALA A 244 -0.36 -2.07 3.70
N GLU A 245 -1.19 -3.11 3.92
CA GLU A 245 -2.30 -3.06 4.87
C GLU A 245 -1.84 -2.66 6.27
N ALA A 246 -0.75 -3.27 6.75
CA ALA A 246 -0.20 -2.96 8.06
C ALA A 246 0.26 -1.50 8.17
N MET A 247 0.94 -0.98 7.14
CA MET A 247 1.39 0.42 7.11
C MET A 247 0.22 1.41 7.05
N VAL A 248 -0.80 1.11 6.25
CA VAL A 248 -2.04 1.92 6.21
C VAL A 248 -2.73 1.89 7.57
N ALA A 249 -2.83 0.72 8.21
CA ALA A 249 -3.44 0.58 9.54
C ALA A 249 -2.73 1.43 10.59
N LEU A 250 -1.40 1.44 10.61
CA LEU A 250 -0.60 2.25 11.54
C LEU A 250 -0.87 3.75 11.36
N VAL A 251 -0.89 4.23 10.11
CA VAL A 251 -1.18 5.64 9.81
C VAL A 251 -2.61 6.02 10.20
N LEU A 252 -3.57 5.16 9.91
CA LEU A 252 -4.98 5.41 10.26
C LEU A 252 -5.21 5.37 11.76
N ALA A 253 -4.57 4.44 12.50
CA ALA A 253 -4.67 4.36 13.94
C ALA A 253 -4.13 5.63 14.62
N GLU A 254 -2.99 6.15 14.14
CA GLU A 254 -2.44 7.41 14.62
C GLU A 254 -3.39 8.59 14.33
N ALA A 255 -3.94 8.67 13.11
CA ALA A 255 -4.90 9.73 12.75
C ALA A 255 -6.21 9.66 13.56
N VAL A 256 -6.68 8.45 13.88
CA VAL A 256 -7.85 8.23 14.76
C VAL A 256 -7.56 8.69 16.19
N LEU A 257 -6.40 8.33 16.73
CA LEU A 257 -5.98 8.76 18.07
C LEU A 257 -5.76 10.27 18.14
N GLU A 258 -5.19 10.87 17.11
CA GLU A 258 -5.02 12.33 17.03
C GLU A 258 -6.38 13.05 17.05
N LYS A 259 -7.37 12.52 16.33
CA LYS A 259 -8.69 13.16 16.21
C LYS A 259 -9.61 12.91 17.40
N PHE A 260 -9.68 11.67 17.87
CA PHE A 260 -10.66 11.25 18.87
C PHE A 260 -10.07 11.06 20.27
N GLY A 261 -8.75 10.82 20.36
CA GLY A 261 -8.06 10.60 21.64
C GLY A 261 -8.61 9.42 22.44
N GLY A 262 -8.39 9.45 23.75
CA GLY A 262 -8.85 8.46 24.70
C GLY A 262 -7.79 7.48 25.14
N ASP A 263 -7.87 7.03 26.41
CA ASP A 263 -6.95 6.06 27.01
C ASP A 263 -7.50 4.61 26.92
N SER A 264 -8.67 4.44 26.30
CA SER A 264 -9.29 3.14 26.08
C SER A 264 -10.08 3.10 24.78
N VAL A 265 -10.25 1.89 24.19
CA VAL A 265 -11.11 1.66 23.01
C VAL A 265 -12.54 2.18 23.24
N THR A 266 -13.08 2.01 24.44
CA THR A 266 -14.43 2.49 24.80
C THR A 266 -14.51 4.01 24.76
N GLU A 267 -13.50 4.68 25.25
CA GLU A 267 -13.45 6.14 25.24
C GLU A 267 -13.29 6.70 23.83
N THR A 268 -12.35 6.17 23.04
CA THR A 268 -12.17 6.53 21.63
C THR A 268 -13.48 6.33 20.85
N ARG A 269 -14.16 5.20 21.04
CA ARG A 269 -15.45 4.90 20.41
C ARG A 269 -16.53 5.89 20.79
N ARG A 270 -16.64 6.26 22.07
CA ARG A 270 -17.58 7.28 22.55
C ARG A 270 -17.34 8.62 21.86
N ASN A 271 -16.09 9.05 21.79
CA ASN A 271 -15.71 10.33 21.17
C ASN A 271 -15.99 10.31 19.65
N PHE A 272 -15.65 9.21 18.97
CA PHE A 272 -16.01 8.96 17.58
C PHE A 272 -17.54 9.00 17.36
N THR A 273 -18.30 8.27 18.16
CA THR A 273 -19.77 8.21 18.03
C THR A 273 -20.40 9.59 18.21
N SER A 274 -19.95 10.33 19.21
CA SER A 274 -20.40 11.71 19.43
C SER A 274 -20.08 12.63 18.25
N TYR A 275 -18.89 12.51 17.68
CA TYR A 275 -18.50 13.25 16.48
C TYR A 275 -19.42 12.94 15.30
N MET A 276 -19.65 11.64 14.99
CA MET A 276 -20.47 11.22 13.86
C MET A 276 -21.95 11.63 14.01
N GLN A 277 -22.48 11.61 15.24
CA GLN A 277 -23.86 12.04 15.51
C GLN A 277 -24.08 13.55 15.38
N ASN A 278 -23.02 14.33 15.53
CA ASN A 278 -23.06 15.81 15.52
C ASN A 278 -22.42 16.40 14.25
N LEU A 279 -22.21 15.60 13.20
CA LEU A 279 -21.74 16.13 11.93
C LEU A 279 -22.78 17.09 11.34
N ASN A 280 -22.34 18.32 11.08
CA ASN A 280 -23.11 19.25 10.25
C ASN A 280 -23.04 18.75 8.81
N PHE A 281 -24.17 18.78 8.11
CA PHE A 281 -24.22 18.35 6.68
C PHE A 281 -23.89 16.84 6.48
N SER A 282 -24.51 15.97 7.24
CA SER A 282 -24.44 14.51 7.03
C SER A 282 -25.47 14.00 6.04
#